data_0693e1e0ed181a0ed2fc3a0409059ea4
#
_entry.id   0693e1e0ed181a0ed2fc3a0409059ea4
#
_cell.length_a   1.000
_cell.length_b   1.000
_cell.length_c   1.000
_cell.angle_alpha   90.00
_cell.angle_beta   90.00
_cell.angle_gamma   90.00
#
_symmetry.space_group_name_H-M   'P 1'
#
loop_
_entity.id
_entity.type
_entity.pdbx_description
1 polymer ?
#
loop_
_entity_poly.entity_id
_entity_poly.type
_entity_poly.pdbx_seq_one_letter_code
_entity_poly.pdbx_strand_id
1 'polypeptide(L)'
;MFDRRQFCALSLSAAITSAVRASSSAQAPRILLRSSWQVVNIGDIAHTPGVLALIEKHIPGAEVRLWASGDLTDEVAEMEHRRFPHLRIVKGSIDADGQASTPELKDALEWTDFLLHGSGPSLVAQRDVAAFDKHVKKPFGVYGITYSGSSPDVVSLLSRASFVYFRDSVSLTKARDEGVACPIMEFAPDGAFACDLRNDAAAEKWLADNGLEAGKFACCIPRLRYTPYWLVRKNSALDPKKHARNNEMADRDHQPLREAIAQVVQHTDLKVLVCPEDRTQMQVGKDWIIDKLSPAVRDRVLWKDEYWLTDEALSTYVRSAGLFGLEMHSPIMAIGNGIPAIVGRFAEQTSKGFMWRDIGLDEWLFDFDVPEHSRRYPAAVVRMLTDRERSAKLVQSAQGLVHARQQSSMAALAQQIPDRKKA
;
A
#
# COMPACT_ATOMS: atom_id res chain seq x y z
N MET A 1 -51.44 -32.03 10.33
CA MET A 1 -51.10 -30.71 10.85
C MET A 1 -49.59 -30.65 10.97
N PHE A 2 -48.91 -29.99 10.05
CA PHE A 2 -47.43 -29.87 10.10
C PHE A 2 -47.05 -28.76 11.08
N ASP A 3 -46.11 -29.03 11.98
CA ASP A 3 -45.61 -28.08 12.97
C ASP A 3 -44.87 -26.93 12.32
N ARG A 4 -44.98 -25.71 12.86
CA ARG A 4 -44.30 -24.48 12.37
C ARG A 4 -42.78 -24.65 12.20
N ARG A 5 -42.14 -25.54 12.95
CA ARG A 5 -40.69 -25.84 12.84
C ARG A 5 -40.39 -26.64 11.58
N GLN A 6 -41.26 -27.49 11.11
CA GLN A 6 -41.09 -28.28 9.87
C GLN A 6 -41.27 -27.41 8.63
N PHE A 7 -42.14 -26.39 8.69
CA PHE A 7 -42.32 -25.42 7.59
C PHE A 7 -41.09 -24.51 7.40
N CYS A 8 -40.47 -24.05 8.50
CA CYS A 8 -39.21 -23.26 8.42
C CYS A 8 -38.03 -24.07 7.91
N ALA A 9 -37.93 -25.37 8.26
CA ALA A 9 -36.84 -26.21 7.77
C ALA A 9 -36.96 -26.51 6.26
N LEU A 10 -38.16 -26.68 5.74
CA LEU A 10 -38.42 -26.92 4.32
C LEU A 10 -38.21 -25.63 3.48
N SER A 11 -38.55 -24.45 4.01
CA SER A 11 -38.30 -23.19 3.31
C SER A 11 -36.83 -22.79 3.32
N LEU A 12 -36.06 -23.11 4.36
CA LEU A 12 -34.60 -22.88 4.39
C LEU A 12 -33.85 -23.81 3.41
N SER A 13 -34.25 -25.08 3.33
CA SER A 13 -33.65 -26.05 2.41
C SER A 13 -33.92 -25.70 0.94
N ALA A 14 -35.10 -25.17 0.62
CA ALA A 14 -35.45 -24.71 -0.73
C ALA A 14 -34.69 -23.44 -1.12
N ALA A 15 -34.47 -22.50 -0.17
CA ALA A 15 -33.70 -21.29 -0.41
C ALA A 15 -32.19 -21.58 -0.60
N ILE A 16 -31.62 -22.53 0.16
CA ILE A 16 -30.21 -22.96 0.01
C ILE A 16 -30.00 -23.69 -1.32
N THR A 17 -30.96 -24.54 -1.73
CA THR A 17 -30.86 -25.28 -3.01
C THR A 17 -31.03 -24.34 -4.22
N SER A 18 -31.79 -23.26 -4.10
CA SER A 18 -31.92 -22.23 -5.14
C SER A 18 -30.68 -21.34 -5.25
N ALA A 19 -30.04 -20.99 -4.12
CA ALA A 19 -28.79 -20.24 -4.10
C ALA A 19 -27.61 -21.02 -4.69
N VAL A 20 -27.53 -22.34 -4.46
CA VAL A 20 -26.49 -23.21 -5.02
C VAL A 20 -26.72 -23.49 -6.53
N ARG A 21 -27.94 -23.42 -7.04
CA ARG A 21 -28.23 -23.59 -8.48
C ARG A 21 -28.09 -22.33 -9.32
N ALA A 22 -27.99 -21.14 -8.72
CA ALA A 22 -27.79 -19.87 -9.43
C ALA A 22 -26.30 -19.59 -9.78
N SER A 23 -25.35 -20.43 -9.34
CA SER A 23 -23.90 -20.21 -9.55
C SER A 23 -23.30 -21.02 -10.72
N SER A 24 -24.09 -21.56 -11.63
CA SER A 24 -23.55 -22.32 -12.77
C SER A 24 -23.83 -21.60 -14.09
N SER A 25 -22.90 -20.70 -14.49
CA SER A 25 -22.51 -20.34 -15.86
C SER A 25 -22.15 -18.88 -16.12
N ALA A 26 -21.92 -18.05 -15.08
CA ALA A 26 -21.25 -16.76 -15.31
C ALA A 26 -19.79 -17.04 -15.69
N GLN A 27 -19.35 -16.53 -16.83
CA GLN A 27 -17.94 -16.62 -17.20
C GLN A 27 -17.12 -15.82 -16.17
N ALA A 28 -15.91 -16.31 -15.85
CA ALA A 28 -15.00 -15.64 -14.93
C ALA A 28 -14.75 -14.18 -15.36
N PRO A 29 -14.87 -13.19 -14.46
CA PRO A 29 -14.54 -11.80 -14.75
C PRO A 29 -13.07 -11.67 -15.17
N ARG A 30 -12.77 -10.89 -16.19
CA ARG A 30 -11.41 -10.66 -16.69
C ARG A 30 -10.97 -9.24 -16.43
N ILE A 31 -10.02 -9.10 -15.52
CA ILE A 31 -9.51 -7.80 -15.07
C ILE A 31 -8.09 -7.59 -15.58
N LEU A 32 -7.85 -6.47 -16.25
CA LEU A 32 -6.51 -6.00 -16.56
C LEU A 32 -6.11 -5.01 -15.47
N LEU A 33 -5.22 -5.43 -14.57
CA LEU A 33 -4.70 -4.58 -13.51
C LEU A 33 -3.51 -3.76 -14.03
N ARG A 34 -3.66 -2.45 -14.18
CA ARG A 34 -2.54 -1.53 -14.45
C ARG A 34 -1.92 -1.11 -13.12
N SER A 35 -0.76 -1.63 -12.83
CA SER A 35 -0.03 -1.42 -11.57
C SER A 35 1.48 -1.63 -11.77
N SER A 36 2.25 -1.86 -10.70
CA SER A 36 3.70 -2.03 -10.74
C SER A 36 4.43 -0.74 -11.14
N TRP A 37 4.49 0.23 -10.21
CA TRP A 37 4.97 1.58 -10.52
C TRP A 37 6.48 1.70 -10.53
N GLN A 38 7.16 1.12 -9.55
CA GLN A 38 8.62 1.12 -9.40
C GLN A 38 9.08 0.00 -8.45
N VAL A 39 10.39 -0.29 -8.48
CA VAL A 39 10.99 -1.40 -7.72
C VAL A 39 12.08 -0.96 -6.74
N VAL A 40 12.30 0.35 -6.57
CA VAL A 40 13.31 0.90 -5.64
C VAL A 40 12.74 1.22 -4.26
N ASN A 41 11.43 1.00 -4.06
CA ASN A 41 10.72 1.18 -2.80
C ASN A 41 9.76 0.01 -2.59
N ILE A 42 9.89 -0.70 -1.46
CA ILE A 42 9.08 -1.89 -1.14
C ILE A 42 7.60 -1.57 -1.01
N GLY A 43 7.25 -0.34 -0.64
CA GLY A 43 5.88 0.11 -0.55
C GLY A 43 5.22 0.33 -1.90
N ASP A 44 5.97 0.86 -2.87
CA ASP A 44 5.46 0.97 -4.25
C ASP A 44 5.29 -0.42 -4.89
N ILE A 45 6.13 -1.39 -4.51
CA ILE A 45 5.95 -2.79 -4.89
C ILE A 45 4.66 -3.35 -4.25
N ALA A 46 4.39 -3.07 -2.97
CA ALA A 46 3.27 -3.63 -2.21
C ALA A 46 1.88 -3.29 -2.77
N HIS A 47 1.74 -2.22 -3.57
CA HIS A 47 0.47 -1.86 -4.21
C HIS A 47 -0.10 -2.99 -5.08
N THR A 48 0.74 -3.62 -5.91
CA THR A 48 0.32 -4.67 -6.84
C THR A 48 -0.18 -5.93 -6.10
N PRO A 49 0.63 -6.59 -5.26
CA PRO A 49 0.19 -7.78 -4.54
C PRO A 49 -0.97 -7.50 -3.58
N GLY A 50 -1.05 -6.30 -3.01
CA GLY A 50 -2.18 -5.93 -2.18
C GLY A 50 -3.50 -5.88 -2.95
N VAL A 51 -3.52 -5.26 -4.14
CA VAL A 51 -4.73 -5.23 -4.98
C VAL A 51 -5.06 -6.62 -5.53
N LEU A 52 -4.06 -7.43 -5.89
CA LEU A 52 -4.27 -8.82 -6.30
C LEU A 52 -4.92 -9.66 -5.20
N ALA A 53 -4.45 -9.53 -3.96
CA ALA A 53 -5.03 -10.21 -2.80
C ALA A 53 -6.49 -9.78 -2.54
N LEU A 54 -6.82 -8.49 -2.73
CA LEU A 54 -8.19 -8.00 -2.63
C LEU A 54 -9.10 -8.61 -3.70
N ILE A 55 -8.65 -8.66 -4.95
CA ILE A 55 -9.42 -9.28 -6.03
C ILE A 55 -9.63 -10.77 -5.75
N GLU A 56 -8.56 -11.50 -5.40
CA GLU A 56 -8.63 -12.93 -5.06
C GLU A 56 -9.66 -13.22 -3.94
N LYS A 57 -9.63 -12.39 -2.88
CA LYS A 57 -10.50 -12.55 -1.71
C LYS A 57 -11.96 -12.20 -1.97
N HIS A 58 -12.22 -11.11 -2.71
CA HIS A 58 -13.55 -10.52 -2.81
C HIS A 58 -14.25 -10.77 -4.14
N ILE A 59 -13.53 -11.19 -5.19
CA ILE A 59 -14.07 -11.53 -6.50
C ILE A 59 -13.55 -12.93 -6.90
N PRO A 60 -13.92 -13.97 -6.14
CA PRO A 60 -13.39 -15.31 -6.36
C PRO A 60 -13.71 -15.79 -7.79
N GLY A 61 -12.71 -16.36 -8.42
CA GLY A 61 -12.78 -16.82 -9.81
C GLY A 61 -12.47 -15.73 -10.85
N ALA A 62 -12.21 -14.48 -10.46
CA ALA A 62 -11.72 -13.48 -11.42
C ALA A 62 -10.36 -13.90 -11.98
N GLU A 63 -10.21 -13.77 -13.29
CA GLU A 63 -8.93 -13.90 -13.97
C GLU A 63 -8.28 -12.52 -14.03
N VAL A 64 -7.00 -12.42 -13.62
CA VAL A 64 -6.28 -11.13 -13.61
C VAL A 64 -5.03 -11.26 -14.47
N ARG A 65 -4.81 -10.24 -15.32
CA ARG A 65 -3.51 -9.99 -15.95
C ARG A 65 -2.95 -8.68 -15.42
N LEU A 66 -1.65 -8.66 -15.14
CA LEU A 66 -0.95 -7.45 -14.70
C LEU A 66 -0.35 -6.74 -15.92
N TRP A 67 -0.81 -5.52 -16.20
CA TRP A 67 -0.12 -4.62 -17.11
C TRP A 67 0.89 -3.80 -16.30
N ALA A 68 2.13 -4.29 -16.30
CA ALA A 68 3.22 -3.76 -15.51
C ALA A 68 3.91 -2.56 -16.19
N SER A 69 4.58 -1.72 -15.39
CA SER A 69 5.50 -0.71 -15.91
C SER A 69 6.76 -1.35 -16.50
N GLY A 70 7.50 -0.58 -17.28
CA GLY A 70 8.79 -1.02 -17.82
C GLY A 70 9.88 -1.25 -16.75
N ASP A 71 9.70 -0.69 -15.55
CA ASP A 71 10.67 -0.79 -14.44
C ASP A 71 10.58 -2.12 -13.66
N LEU A 72 9.56 -2.95 -13.91
CA LEU A 72 9.42 -4.24 -13.23
C LEU A 72 10.61 -5.15 -13.55
N THR A 73 11.38 -5.51 -12.51
CA THR A 73 12.51 -6.44 -12.60
C THR A 73 12.05 -7.89 -12.50
N ASP A 74 12.88 -8.81 -12.99
CA ASP A 74 12.60 -10.25 -12.90
C ASP A 74 12.50 -10.72 -11.44
N GLU A 75 13.35 -10.18 -10.55
CA GLU A 75 13.34 -10.48 -9.11
C GLU A 75 12.00 -10.16 -8.45
N VAL A 76 11.40 -8.99 -8.78
CA VAL A 76 10.08 -8.60 -8.25
C VAL A 76 8.98 -9.44 -8.91
N ALA A 77 9.07 -9.72 -10.21
CA ALA A 77 8.12 -10.59 -10.90
C ALA A 77 8.12 -12.01 -10.32
N GLU A 78 9.28 -12.57 -10.01
CA GLU A 78 9.41 -13.88 -9.35
C GLU A 78 8.83 -13.86 -7.93
N MET A 79 9.05 -12.79 -7.17
CA MET A 79 8.42 -12.61 -5.86
C MET A 79 6.88 -12.58 -5.96
N GLU A 80 6.31 -11.86 -6.94
CA GLU A 80 4.88 -11.83 -7.19
C GLU A 80 4.35 -13.21 -7.62
N HIS A 81 5.06 -13.92 -8.51
CA HIS A 81 4.69 -15.26 -8.96
C HIS A 81 4.74 -16.31 -7.87
N ARG A 82 5.62 -16.19 -6.86
CA ARG A 82 5.59 -17.09 -5.68
C ARG A 82 4.24 -17.04 -4.95
N ARG A 83 3.63 -15.86 -4.87
CA ARG A 83 2.32 -15.68 -4.20
C ARG A 83 1.13 -15.87 -5.17
N PHE A 84 1.29 -15.47 -6.43
CA PHE A 84 0.26 -15.52 -7.46
C PHE A 84 0.77 -16.32 -8.69
N PRO A 85 0.85 -17.66 -8.62
CA PRO A 85 1.53 -18.49 -9.62
C PRO A 85 0.85 -18.48 -11.01
N HIS A 86 -0.42 -18.07 -11.08
CA HIS A 86 -1.17 -17.96 -12.34
C HIS A 86 -1.20 -16.53 -12.90
N LEU A 87 -0.55 -15.57 -12.28
CA LEU A 87 -0.51 -14.19 -12.73
C LEU A 87 0.22 -14.10 -14.08
N ARG A 88 -0.46 -13.56 -15.10
CA ARG A 88 0.17 -13.22 -16.37
C ARG A 88 0.59 -11.75 -16.36
N ILE A 89 1.88 -11.50 -16.54
CA ILE A 89 2.44 -10.15 -16.58
C ILE A 89 2.65 -9.76 -18.04
N VAL A 90 2.10 -8.62 -18.45
CA VAL A 90 2.29 -8.04 -19.77
C VAL A 90 2.92 -6.65 -19.65
N LYS A 91 3.78 -6.30 -20.60
CA LYS A 91 4.43 -4.99 -20.69
C LYS A 91 4.12 -4.36 -22.05
N GLY A 92 4.23 -3.04 -22.11
CA GLY A 92 4.03 -2.29 -23.33
C GLY A 92 3.22 -1.02 -23.10
N SER A 93 2.92 -0.32 -24.19
CA SER A 93 2.15 0.92 -24.23
C SER A 93 1.17 0.90 -25.40
N ILE A 94 0.16 1.76 -25.35
CA ILE A 94 -0.74 2.03 -26.47
C ILE A 94 -0.29 3.36 -27.07
N ASP A 95 -0.07 3.37 -28.38
CA ASP A 95 0.34 4.59 -29.11
C ASP A 95 -0.85 5.52 -29.40
N ALA A 96 -0.58 6.64 -30.09
CA ALA A 96 -1.57 7.65 -30.40
C ALA A 96 -2.69 7.15 -31.34
N ASP A 97 -2.41 6.12 -32.13
CA ASP A 97 -3.33 5.48 -33.09
C ASP A 97 -4.07 4.28 -32.48
N GLY A 98 -3.79 3.96 -31.20
CA GLY A 98 -4.44 2.88 -30.46
C GLY A 98 -3.77 1.53 -30.64
N GLN A 99 -2.56 1.47 -31.23
CA GLN A 99 -1.84 0.22 -31.41
C GLN A 99 -1.05 -0.15 -30.17
N ALA A 100 -1.17 -1.42 -29.73
CA ALA A 100 -0.34 -1.95 -28.65
C ALA A 100 1.09 -2.21 -29.16
N SER A 101 2.08 -1.82 -28.34
CA SER A 101 3.50 -1.96 -28.71
C SER A 101 4.01 -3.41 -28.63
N THR A 102 3.24 -4.33 -28.03
CA THR A 102 3.58 -5.76 -27.93
C THR A 102 2.36 -6.63 -28.25
N PRO A 103 2.55 -7.83 -28.84
CA PRO A 103 1.43 -8.78 -29.10
C PRO A 103 0.73 -9.21 -27.81
N GLU A 104 1.48 -9.37 -26.70
CA GLU A 104 0.96 -9.77 -25.40
C GLU A 104 0.04 -8.71 -24.80
N LEU A 105 0.38 -7.43 -24.95
CA LEU A 105 -0.49 -6.33 -24.53
C LEU A 105 -1.73 -6.28 -25.40
N LYS A 106 -1.60 -6.44 -26.72
CA LYS A 106 -2.75 -6.48 -27.64
C LYS A 106 -3.75 -7.55 -27.21
N ASP A 107 -3.26 -8.79 -26.98
CA ASP A 107 -4.10 -9.89 -26.50
C ASP A 107 -4.75 -9.57 -25.14
N ALA A 108 -4.03 -8.92 -24.22
CA ALA A 108 -4.59 -8.53 -22.93
C ALA A 108 -5.69 -7.45 -23.04
N LEU A 109 -5.54 -6.49 -23.94
CA LEU A 109 -6.55 -5.45 -24.20
C LEU A 109 -7.83 -6.03 -24.84
N GLU A 110 -7.68 -6.96 -25.77
CA GLU A 110 -8.81 -7.67 -26.39
C GLU A 110 -9.51 -8.57 -25.37
N TRP A 111 -8.75 -9.28 -24.54
CA TRP A 111 -9.21 -10.25 -23.56
C TRP A 111 -9.97 -9.61 -22.38
N THR A 112 -9.53 -8.46 -21.88
CA THR A 112 -10.08 -7.89 -20.64
C THR A 112 -11.53 -7.47 -20.75
N ASP A 113 -12.28 -7.52 -19.65
CA ASP A 113 -13.62 -6.92 -19.52
C ASP A 113 -13.57 -5.57 -18.82
N PHE A 114 -12.55 -5.33 -17.99
CA PHE A 114 -12.42 -4.14 -17.16
C PHE A 114 -10.94 -3.79 -16.91
N LEU A 115 -10.58 -2.51 -17.04
CA LEU A 115 -9.28 -2.02 -16.62
C LEU A 115 -9.36 -1.46 -15.19
N LEU A 116 -8.55 -1.98 -14.28
CA LEU A 116 -8.37 -1.44 -12.96
C LEU A 116 -7.00 -0.76 -12.84
N HIS A 117 -6.97 0.55 -12.59
CA HIS A 117 -5.76 1.22 -12.13
C HIS A 117 -5.59 0.94 -10.64
N GLY A 118 -4.50 0.28 -10.24
CA GLY A 118 -4.19 -0.05 -8.85
C GLY A 118 -3.85 1.16 -7.99
N SER A 119 -3.71 0.93 -6.68
CA SER A 119 -3.39 2.00 -5.73
C SER A 119 -2.01 2.62 -6.02
N GLY A 120 -1.83 3.86 -5.57
CA GLY A 120 -0.58 4.57 -5.85
C GLY A 120 -0.57 6.04 -5.41
N PRO A 121 0.57 6.74 -5.61
CA PRO A 121 0.74 8.12 -5.20
C PRO A 121 -0.07 9.13 -6.04
N SER A 122 -0.63 8.70 -7.17
CA SER A 122 -1.45 9.50 -8.09
C SER A 122 -2.07 8.56 -9.13
N LEU A 123 -2.72 9.10 -10.17
CA LEU A 123 -3.04 8.37 -11.41
C LEU A 123 -1.73 8.17 -12.21
N VAL A 124 -0.86 7.28 -11.72
CA VAL A 124 0.52 7.09 -12.24
C VAL A 124 0.51 6.74 -13.73
N ALA A 125 -0.40 5.85 -14.14
CA ALA A 125 -0.52 5.41 -15.53
C ALA A 125 -1.56 6.23 -16.33
N GLN A 126 -1.65 7.54 -16.09
CA GLN A 126 -2.61 8.43 -16.74
C GLN A 126 -2.67 8.23 -18.26
N ARG A 127 -1.52 8.13 -18.94
CA ARG A 127 -1.45 7.99 -20.40
C ARG A 127 -2.03 6.67 -20.87
N ASP A 128 -1.72 5.58 -20.15
CA ASP A 128 -2.21 4.24 -20.49
C ASP A 128 -3.72 4.13 -20.27
N VAL A 129 -4.24 4.69 -19.15
CA VAL A 129 -5.67 4.73 -18.86
C VAL A 129 -6.42 5.58 -19.89
N ALA A 130 -5.88 6.75 -20.28
CA ALA A 130 -6.48 7.62 -21.30
C ALA A 130 -6.49 6.93 -22.68
N ALA A 131 -5.41 6.25 -23.06
CA ALA A 131 -5.35 5.49 -24.31
C ALA A 131 -6.31 4.32 -24.30
N PHE A 132 -6.44 3.60 -23.18
CA PHE A 132 -7.42 2.52 -23.02
C PHE A 132 -8.86 3.05 -23.18
N ASP A 133 -9.22 4.11 -22.46
CA ASP A 133 -10.54 4.75 -22.54
C ASP A 133 -10.88 5.17 -23.98
N LYS A 134 -9.92 5.80 -24.68
CA LYS A 134 -10.10 6.32 -26.03
C LYS A 134 -10.23 5.21 -27.09
N HIS A 135 -9.37 4.19 -27.03
CA HIS A 135 -9.19 3.24 -28.13
C HIS A 135 -9.80 1.86 -27.85
N VAL A 136 -9.73 1.35 -26.61
CA VAL A 136 -10.32 0.05 -26.24
C VAL A 136 -11.81 0.19 -25.89
N LYS A 137 -12.22 1.33 -25.31
CA LYS A 137 -13.62 1.68 -25.02
C LYS A 137 -14.35 0.68 -24.12
N LYS A 138 -13.62 -0.01 -23.27
CA LYS A 138 -14.17 -0.84 -22.19
C LYS A 138 -14.16 -0.06 -20.87
N PRO A 139 -15.00 -0.44 -19.89
CA PRO A 139 -15.04 0.27 -18.61
C PRO A 139 -13.72 0.18 -17.86
N PHE A 140 -13.44 1.23 -17.10
CA PHE A 140 -12.28 1.29 -16.21
C PHE A 140 -12.62 1.92 -14.86
N GLY A 141 -11.79 1.64 -13.86
CA GLY A 141 -11.89 2.23 -12.54
C GLY A 141 -10.50 2.52 -11.95
N VAL A 142 -10.47 3.38 -10.95
CA VAL A 142 -9.24 3.79 -10.26
C VAL A 142 -9.39 3.50 -8.78
N TYR A 143 -8.43 2.78 -8.21
CA TYR A 143 -8.49 2.31 -6.83
C TYR A 143 -7.36 2.89 -5.97
N GLY A 144 -7.70 3.57 -4.88
CA GLY A 144 -6.77 3.89 -3.79
C GLY A 144 -5.62 4.85 -4.15
N ILE A 145 -5.88 5.95 -4.86
CA ILE A 145 -4.85 6.94 -5.22
C ILE A 145 -4.86 8.17 -4.30
N THR A 146 -3.72 8.86 -4.21
CA THR A 146 -3.67 10.25 -3.71
C THR A 146 -4.02 11.21 -4.83
N TYR A 147 -4.73 12.28 -4.49
CA TYR A 147 -5.01 13.39 -5.40
C TYR A 147 -4.53 14.70 -4.80
N SER A 148 -3.52 15.30 -5.41
CA SER A 148 -2.93 16.57 -4.97
C SER A 148 -3.24 17.75 -5.89
N GLY A 149 -4.18 17.58 -6.82
CA GLY A 149 -4.52 18.49 -7.90
C GLY A 149 -4.06 17.93 -9.24
N SER A 150 -4.73 18.30 -10.33
CA SER A 150 -4.44 17.78 -11.66
C SER A 150 -4.84 18.74 -12.78
N SER A 151 -4.40 18.45 -14.00
CA SER A 151 -4.84 19.15 -15.20
C SER A 151 -6.32 18.86 -15.51
N PRO A 152 -7.00 19.74 -16.28
CA PRO A 152 -8.37 19.50 -16.73
C PRO A 152 -8.56 18.15 -17.45
N ASP A 153 -7.54 17.66 -18.17
CA ASP A 153 -7.59 16.38 -18.85
C ASP A 153 -7.68 15.21 -17.87
N VAL A 154 -6.95 15.27 -16.74
CA VAL A 154 -7.02 14.24 -15.68
C VAL A 154 -8.36 14.30 -14.96
N VAL A 155 -8.88 15.50 -14.66
CA VAL A 155 -10.21 15.68 -14.07
C VAL A 155 -11.28 15.06 -15.00
N SER A 156 -11.21 15.36 -16.29
CA SER A 156 -12.11 14.78 -17.31
C SER A 156 -11.96 13.26 -17.41
N LEU A 157 -10.74 12.72 -17.38
CA LEU A 157 -10.50 11.28 -17.43
C LEU A 157 -11.07 10.57 -16.19
N LEU A 158 -10.78 11.07 -14.99
CA LEU A 158 -11.32 10.51 -13.74
C LEU A 158 -12.85 10.56 -13.69
N SER A 159 -13.46 11.61 -14.29
CA SER A 159 -14.93 11.76 -14.34
C SER A 159 -15.61 10.74 -15.27
N ARG A 160 -14.88 10.11 -16.19
CA ARG A 160 -15.39 9.02 -17.05
C ARG A 160 -15.20 7.62 -16.47
N ALA A 161 -14.43 7.50 -15.37
CA ALA A 161 -14.25 6.21 -14.71
C ALA A 161 -15.58 5.67 -14.14
N SER A 162 -15.74 4.36 -14.09
CA SER A 162 -16.87 3.71 -13.42
C SER A 162 -16.87 4.01 -11.92
N PHE A 163 -15.70 4.14 -11.34
CA PHE A 163 -15.46 4.58 -9.98
C PHE A 163 -14.06 5.16 -9.80
N VAL A 164 -13.90 6.05 -8.82
CA VAL A 164 -12.59 6.51 -8.33
C VAL A 164 -12.58 6.42 -6.81
N TYR A 165 -11.68 5.62 -6.28
CA TYR A 165 -11.41 5.55 -4.85
C TYR A 165 -10.13 6.31 -4.52
N PHE A 166 -10.21 7.22 -3.55
CA PHE A 166 -9.07 7.96 -3.01
C PHE A 166 -8.64 7.34 -1.68
N ARG A 167 -7.33 7.21 -1.46
CA ARG A 167 -6.80 6.56 -0.26
C ARG A 167 -6.79 7.43 1.00
N ASP A 168 -7.20 8.68 0.88
CA ASP A 168 -7.38 9.61 2.00
C ASP A 168 -8.52 10.61 1.73
N SER A 169 -9.16 11.08 2.80
CA SER A 169 -10.31 11.99 2.74
C SER A 169 -9.94 13.38 2.20
N VAL A 170 -8.70 13.81 2.35
CA VAL A 170 -8.20 15.09 1.82
C VAL A 170 -8.14 15.05 0.30
N SER A 171 -7.60 13.95 -0.25
CA SER A 171 -7.61 13.69 -1.70
C SER A 171 -9.02 13.67 -2.27
N LEU A 172 -9.95 12.98 -1.60
CA LEU A 172 -11.36 12.89 -2.01
C LEU A 172 -12.02 14.27 -2.05
N THR A 173 -11.84 15.07 -0.99
CA THR A 173 -12.39 16.43 -0.92
C THR A 173 -11.82 17.29 -2.03
N LYS A 174 -10.50 17.29 -2.21
CA LYS A 174 -9.83 18.08 -3.23
C LYS A 174 -10.27 17.71 -4.65
N ALA A 175 -10.44 16.42 -4.94
CA ALA A 175 -10.91 15.96 -6.24
C ALA A 175 -12.34 16.48 -6.55
N ARG A 176 -13.24 16.47 -5.53
CA ARG A 176 -14.58 17.06 -5.64
C ARG A 176 -14.54 18.55 -5.90
N ASP A 177 -13.72 19.27 -5.16
CA ASP A 177 -13.57 20.73 -5.27
C ASP A 177 -13.02 21.13 -6.65
N GLU A 178 -12.20 20.29 -7.27
CA GLU A 178 -11.67 20.49 -8.63
C GLU A 178 -12.58 19.94 -9.74
N GLY A 179 -13.78 19.45 -9.40
CA GLY A 179 -14.81 19.09 -10.38
C GLY A 179 -14.73 17.67 -10.92
N VAL A 180 -13.97 16.77 -10.28
CA VAL A 180 -14.07 15.33 -10.61
C VAL A 180 -15.47 14.84 -10.22
N ALA A 181 -16.17 14.23 -11.18
CA ALA A 181 -17.54 13.74 -11.00
C ALA A 181 -17.75 12.41 -11.72
N CYS A 182 -17.51 11.29 -11.05
CA CYS A 182 -17.81 9.96 -11.54
C CYS A 182 -18.93 9.30 -10.70
N PRO A 183 -19.55 8.20 -11.19
CA PRO A 183 -20.70 7.59 -10.52
C PRO A 183 -20.43 7.17 -9.07
N ILE A 184 -19.24 6.66 -8.78
CA ILE A 184 -18.82 6.25 -7.44
C ILE A 184 -17.49 6.95 -7.13
N MET A 185 -17.51 7.86 -6.14
CA MET A 185 -16.33 8.60 -5.72
C MET A 185 -16.26 8.64 -4.19
N GLU A 186 -15.41 7.79 -3.61
CA GLU A 186 -15.34 7.54 -2.18
C GLU A 186 -13.91 7.34 -1.69
N PHE A 187 -13.76 7.24 -0.37
CA PHE A 187 -12.55 6.78 0.29
C PHE A 187 -12.47 5.24 0.24
N ALA A 188 -11.31 4.71 -0.19
CA ALA A 188 -10.93 3.33 0.06
C ALA A 188 -9.44 3.26 0.46
N PRO A 189 -9.08 2.41 1.42
CA PRO A 189 -7.71 2.28 1.88
C PRO A 189 -6.76 1.89 0.75
N ASP A 190 -5.50 2.30 0.89
CA ASP A 190 -4.42 1.88 -0.01
C ASP A 190 -4.37 0.36 -0.16
N GLY A 191 -4.13 -0.15 -1.37
CA GLY A 191 -4.03 -1.58 -1.64
C GLY A 191 -2.96 -2.28 -0.80
N ALA A 192 -1.89 -1.58 -0.45
CA ALA A 192 -0.80 -2.12 0.37
C ALA A 192 -1.25 -2.61 1.76
N PHE A 193 -2.40 -2.15 2.30
CA PHE A 193 -2.99 -2.74 3.52
C PHE A 193 -3.32 -4.24 3.39
N ALA A 194 -3.59 -4.70 2.19
CA ALA A 194 -3.91 -6.10 1.91
C ALA A 194 -2.70 -6.92 1.43
N CYS A 195 -1.51 -6.32 1.38
CA CYS A 195 -0.31 -7.04 1.01
C CYS A 195 -0.01 -8.16 2.01
N ASP A 196 0.04 -9.40 1.52
CA ASP A 196 0.26 -10.61 2.30
C ASP A 196 1.49 -11.41 1.84
N LEU A 197 2.38 -10.79 1.10
CA LEU A 197 3.64 -11.39 0.66
C LEU A 197 4.48 -11.86 1.85
N ARG A 198 5.11 -13.03 1.71
CA ARG A 198 6.00 -13.60 2.74
C ARG A 198 7.24 -14.25 2.14
N ASN A 199 8.35 -14.02 2.82
CA ASN A 199 9.59 -14.78 2.69
C ASN A 199 10.11 -15.07 4.11
N ASP A 200 9.36 -15.91 4.82
CA ASP A 200 9.61 -16.20 6.24
C ASP A 200 11.00 -16.81 6.47
N ALA A 201 11.44 -17.69 5.57
CA ALA A 201 12.74 -18.33 5.70
C ALA A 201 13.90 -17.30 5.63
N ALA A 202 13.86 -16.35 4.71
CA ALA A 202 14.87 -15.30 4.61
C ALA A 202 14.85 -14.38 5.83
N ALA A 203 13.65 -13.96 6.26
CA ALA A 203 13.49 -13.09 7.43
C ALA A 203 13.96 -13.77 8.72
N GLU A 204 13.55 -15.02 8.98
CA GLU A 204 13.96 -15.77 10.16
C GLU A 204 15.46 -15.99 10.21
N LYS A 205 16.07 -16.36 9.07
CA LYS A 205 17.51 -16.51 8.99
C LYS A 205 18.22 -15.20 9.31
N TRP A 206 17.79 -14.07 8.68
CA TRP A 206 18.43 -12.77 8.90
C TRP A 206 18.28 -12.32 10.37
N LEU A 207 17.10 -12.50 10.96
CA LEU A 207 16.85 -12.18 12.37
C LEU A 207 17.76 -13.00 13.30
N ALA A 208 17.86 -14.31 13.08
CA ALA A 208 18.70 -15.20 13.88
C ALA A 208 20.20 -14.82 13.77
N ASP A 209 20.70 -14.60 12.55
CA ASP A 209 22.10 -14.22 12.28
C ASP A 209 22.46 -12.88 12.96
N ASN A 210 21.47 -12.01 13.20
CA ASN A 210 21.65 -10.70 13.85
C ASN A 210 21.18 -10.68 15.32
N GLY A 211 20.83 -11.81 15.89
CA GLY A 211 20.42 -11.92 17.31
C GLY A 211 19.14 -11.14 17.63
N LEU A 212 18.18 -11.10 16.70
CA LEU A 212 16.84 -10.56 16.90
C LEU A 212 15.85 -11.69 17.12
N GLU A 213 15.02 -11.56 18.14
CA GLU A 213 13.97 -12.51 18.48
C GLU A 213 12.59 -11.91 18.18
N ALA A 214 11.67 -12.73 17.68
CA ALA A 214 10.30 -12.31 17.42
C ALA A 214 9.63 -11.70 18.67
N GLY A 215 8.98 -10.55 18.49
CA GLY A 215 8.32 -9.79 19.56
C GLY A 215 9.28 -9.03 20.49
N LYS A 216 10.61 -9.11 20.26
CA LYS A 216 11.62 -8.44 21.10
C LYS A 216 12.39 -7.33 20.37
N PHE A 217 11.88 -6.86 19.27
CA PHE A 217 12.43 -5.70 18.56
C PHE A 217 11.32 -4.83 17.95
N ALA A 218 11.61 -3.56 17.73
CA ALA A 218 10.79 -2.63 16.97
C ALA A 218 11.52 -2.16 15.72
N CYS A 219 10.81 -1.88 14.63
CA CYS A 219 11.39 -1.35 13.40
C CYS A 219 11.30 0.19 13.37
N CYS A 220 12.39 0.84 12.98
CA CYS A 220 12.45 2.28 12.75
C CYS A 220 12.77 2.57 11.29
N ILE A 221 11.90 3.32 10.61
CA ILE A 221 12.04 3.62 9.18
C ILE A 221 12.42 5.10 9.00
N PRO A 222 13.67 5.43 8.65
CA PRO A 222 14.10 6.80 8.39
C PRO A 222 13.64 7.26 7.02
N ARG A 223 13.52 8.59 6.81
CA ARG A 223 13.22 9.17 5.50
C ARG A 223 13.65 10.61 5.42
N LEU A 224 14.17 11.02 4.26
CA LEU A 224 14.31 12.42 3.90
C LEU A 224 12.97 12.98 3.39
N ARG A 225 12.77 14.32 3.45
CA ARG A 225 11.55 14.99 2.98
C ARG A 225 11.21 14.66 1.53
N TYR A 226 12.23 14.63 0.68
CA TYR A 226 12.14 14.16 -0.70
C TYR A 226 13.04 12.94 -0.88
N THR A 227 12.49 11.83 -1.36
CA THR A 227 13.32 10.69 -1.75
C THR A 227 14.31 11.12 -2.83
N PRO A 228 15.62 10.93 -2.63
CA PRO A 228 16.64 11.36 -3.58
C PRO A 228 16.74 10.36 -4.74
N TYR A 229 15.72 10.29 -5.59
CA TYR A 229 15.64 9.34 -6.71
C TYR A 229 16.81 9.44 -7.69
N TRP A 230 17.50 10.58 -7.76
CA TRP A 230 18.71 10.74 -8.55
C TRP A 230 19.89 9.84 -8.10
N LEU A 231 19.82 9.25 -6.91
CA LEU A 231 20.83 8.29 -6.42
C LEU A 231 20.55 6.85 -6.84
N VAL A 232 19.27 6.51 -7.14
CA VAL A 232 18.83 5.11 -7.28
C VAL A 232 18.07 4.81 -8.58
N ARG A 233 17.69 5.84 -9.34
CA ARG A 233 17.03 5.68 -10.64
C ARG A 233 17.91 6.14 -11.77
N LYS A 234 18.03 5.30 -12.81
CA LYS A 234 18.65 5.70 -14.08
C LYS A 234 17.88 6.89 -14.65
N ASN A 235 18.60 7.87 -15.19
CA ASN A 235 18.05 9.06 -15.85
C ASN A 235 17.27 10.04 -14.93
N SER A 236 17.44 9.95 -13.62
CA SER A 236 16.91 10.95 -12.68
C SER A 236 18.03 11.96 -12.39
N ALA A 237 17.85 13.20 -12.83
CA ALA A 237 18.80 14.27 -12.54
C ALA A 237 18.66 14.76 -11.09
N LEU A 238 19.77 15.25 -10.53
CA LEU A 238 19.77 15.93 -9.23
C LEU A 238 18.82 17.15 -9.28
N ASP A 239 17.90 17.22 -8.31
CA ASP A 239 17.09 18.40 -8.06
C ASP A 239 17.76 19.21 -6.92
N PRO A 240 18.43 20.35 -7.23
CA PRO A 240 19.18 21.11 -6.23
C PRO A 240 18.30 21.67 -5.11
N LYS A 241 17.04 22.01 -5.40
CA LYS A 241 16.10 22.56 -4.40
C LYS A 241 15.68 21.47 -3.40
N LYS A 242 15.32 20.30 -3.90
CA LYS A 242 14.96 19.15 -3.05
C LYS A 242 16.17 18.68 -2.24
N HIS A 243 17.35 18.64 -2.85
CA HIS A 243 18.58 18.28 -2.16
C HIS A 243 18.92 19.27 -1.03
N ALA A 244 18.85 20.58 -1.30
CA ALA A 244 19.08 21.61 -0.28
C ALA A 244 18.05 21.51 0.88
N ARG A 245 16.77 21.27 0.55
CA ARG A 245 15.72 21.07 1.57
C ARG A 245 15.95 19.84 2.43
N ASN A 246 16.37 18.73 1.82
CA ASN A 246 16.74 17.52 2.55
C ASN A 246 17.88 17.80 3.53
N ASN A 247 18.96 18.46 3.09
CA ASN A 247 20.13 18.78 3.94
C ASN A 247 19.77 19.72 5.10
N GLU A 248 18.90 20.72 4.84
CA GLU A 248 18.42 21.65 5.87
C GLU A 248 17.65 20.94 6.98
N MET A 249 16.82 19.95 6.61
CA MET A 249 15.84 19.39 7.53
C MET A 249 16.23 18.02 8.12
N ALA A 250 17.20 17.34 7.54
CA ALA A 250 17.48 15.95 7.89
C ALA A 250 17.75 15.72 9.38
N ASP A 251 18.59 16.55 10.01
CA ASP A 251 18.91 16.39 11.44
C ASP A 251 17.70 16.64 12.34
N ARG A 252 16.95 17.73 12.06
CA ARG A 252 15.73 18.09 12.76
C ARG A 252 14.67 17.00 12.67
N ASP A 253 14.45 16.46 11.46
CA ASP A 253 13.40 15.47 11.22
C ASP A 253 13.74 14.09 11.83
N HIS A 254 15.03 13.75 11.97
CA HIS A 254 15.46 12.49 12.58
C HIS A 254 15.71 12.59 14.10
N GLN A 255 15.78 13.79 14.68
CA GLN A 255 15.94 13.94 16.13
C GLN A 255 14.84 13.22 16.93
N PRO A 256 13.54 13.37 16.64
CA PRO A 256 12.49 12.65 17.37
C PRO A 256 12.60 11.12 17.24
N LEU A 257 13.13 10.60 16.12
CA LEU A 257 13.39 9.17 15.96
C LEU A 257 14.54 8.71 16.87
N ARG A 258 15.64 9.46 16.95
CA ARG A 258 16.76 9.16 17.86
C ARG A 258 16.33 9.18 19.31
N GLU A 259 15.52 10.16 19.69
CA GLU A 259 14.95 10.27 21.05
C GLU A 259 14.00 9.10 21.35
N ALA A 260 13.15 8.71 20.39
CA ALA A 260 12.29 7.55 20.53
C ALA A 260 13.11 6.25 20.71
N ILE A 261 14.14 6.04 19.89
CA ILE A 261 15.07 4.91 20.02
C ILE A 261 15.71 4.89 21.42
N ALA A 262 16.23 6.04 21.88
CA ALA A 262 16.85 6.13 23.20
C ALA A 262 15.86 5.79 24.32
N GLN A 263 14.63 6.31 24.27
CA GLN A 263 13.59 6.01 25.26
C GLN A 263 13.14 4.53 25.20
N VAL A 264 13.00 3.94 24.01
CA VAL A 264 12.70 2.51 23.86
C VAL A 264 13.78 1.66 24.53
N VAL A 265 15.06 1.94 24.27
CA VAL A 265 16.20 1.25 24.89
C VAL A 265 16.22 1.43 26.40
N GLN A 266 15.90 2.63 26.91
CA GLN A 266 15.91 2.93 28.36
C GLN A 266 14.74 2.29 29.12
N HIS A 267 13.56 2.21 28.51
CA HIS A 267 12.33 1.83 29.22
C HIS A 267 11.82 0.44 28.86
N THR A 268 12.48 -0.30 27.98
CA THR A 268 12.08 -1.65 27.55
C THR A 268 13.31 -2.54 27.35
N ASP A 269 13.07 -3.85 27.19
CA ASP A 269 14.11 -4.80 26.78
C ASP A 269 14.18 -4.99 25.23
N LEU A 270 13.44 -4.17 24.48
CA LEU A 270 13.40 -4.27 23.03
C LEU A 270 14.73 -3.79 22.41
N LYS A 271 15.15 -4.45 21.36
CA LYS A 271 16.11 -3.90 20.38
C LYS A 271 15.39 -3.06 19.35
N VAL A 272 16.12 -2.20 18.66
CA VAL A 272 15.57 -1.41 17.52
C VAL A 272 16.31 -1.77 16.25
N LEU A 273 15.56 -2.11 15.20
CA LEU A 273 16.06 -2.35 13.86
C LEU A 273 15.79 -1.10 13.01
N VAL A 274 16.83 -0.35 12.66
CA VAL A 274 16.76 0.73 11.68
C VAL A 274 16.85 0.10 10.29
N CYS A 275 15.76 0.20 9.51
CA CYS A 275 15.63 -0.51 8.24
C CYS A 275 15.00 0.36 7.15
N PRO A 276 15.28 0.06 5.85
CA PRO A 276 14.82 0.87 4.75
C PRO A 276 13.42 0.46 4.25
N GLU A 277 12.67 1.42 3.70
CA GLU A 277 11.55 1.21 2.78
C GLU A 277 12.01 1.43 1.32
N ASP A 278 12.90 2.39 1.07
CA ASP A 278 13.52 2.59 -0.25
C ASP A 278 15.05 2.44 -0.23
N ARG A 279 15.63 2.27 -1.41
CA ARG A 279 17.08 2.03 -1.59
C ARG A 279 17.98 3.16 -1.09
N THR A 280 17.48 4.35 -0.84
CA THR A 280 18.27 5.48 -0.31
C THR A 280 18.37 5.47 1.20
N GLN A 281 17.47 4.75 1.86
CA GLN A 281 17.26 4.86 3.31
C GLN A 281 18.26 4.05 4.14
N MET A 282 19.02 3.11 3.54
CA MET A 282 20.16 2.51 4.23
C MET A 282 21.13 3.60 4.67
N GLN A 283 21.57 4.45 3.72
CA GLN A 283 22.49 5.55 4.02
C GLN A 283 21.87 6.61 4.92
N VAL A 284 20.59 6.96 4.71
CA VAL A 284 19.85 7.90 5.58
C VAL A 284 19.81 7.39 7.03
N GLY A 285 19.52 6.10 7.23
CA GLY A 285 19.51 5.47 8.55
C GLY A 285 20.89 5.52 9.22
N LYS A 286 21.96 5.27 8.44
CA LYS A 286 23.33 5.37 8.94
C LYS A 286 23.65 6.80 9.37
N ASP A 287 23.55 7.77 8.47
CA ASP A 287 24.04 9.14 8.67
C ASP A 287 23.23 9.91 9.74
N TRP A 288 21.92 9.72 9.78
CA TRP A 288 21.01 10.53 10.58
C TRP A 288 20.49 9.85 11.84
N ILE A 289 20.67 8.52 11.97
CA ILE A 289 20.31 7.78 13.18
C ILE A 289 21.55 7.11 13.77
N ILE A 290 22.10 6.09 13.12
CA ILE A 290 23.10 5.19 13.67
C ILE A 290 24.36 5.93 14.15
N ASP A 291 24.95 6.77 13.31
CA ASP A 291 26.20 7.50 13.60
C ASP A 291 26.00 8.62 14.63
N LYS A 292 24.75 8.95 15.00
CA LYS A 292 24.43 9.99 15.98
C LYS A 292 23.91 9.46 17.31
N LEU A 293 23.75 8.13 17.45
CA LEU A 293 23.36 7.52 18.75
C LEU A 293 24.56 7.46 19.69
N SER A 294 24.27 7.66 20.99
CA SER A 294 25.27 7.43 22.02
C SER A 294 25.67 5.96 22.11
N PRO A 295 26.90 5.61 22.55
CA PRO A 295 27.33 4.22 22.68
C PRO A 295 26.36 3.35 23.49
N ALA A 296 25.86 3.85 24.62
CA ALA A 296 24.93 3.14 25.48
C ALA A 296 23.59 2.75 24.81
N VAL A 297 23.13 3.55 23.84
CA VAL A 297 21.94 3.25 23.06
C VAL A 297 22.28 2.36 21.88
N ARG A 298 23.44 2.60 21.26
CA ARG A 298 23.88 1.94 20.02
C ARG A 298 24.00 0.43 20.18
N ASP A 299 24.36 -0.09 21.33
CA ASP A 299 24.55 -1.52 21.61
C ASP A 299 23.25 -2.35 21.43
N ARG A 300 22.09 -1.68 21.46
CA ARG A 300 20.78 -2.33 21.27
C ARG A 300 20.08 -1.93 19.97
N VAL A 301 20.82 -1.30 19.06
CA VAL A 301 20.27 -0.86 17.77
C VAL A 301 21.01 -1.56 16.64
N LEU A 302 20.26 -2.20 15.78
CA LEU A 302 20.75 -2.82 14.56
C LEU A 302 20.43 -1.94 13.36
N TRP A 303 21.28 -2.05 12.35
CA TRP A 303 21.11 -1.36 11.08
C TRP A 303 21.08 -2.37 9.95
N LYS A 304 19.96 -2.37 9.18
CA LYS A 304 19.86 -3.14 7.94
C LYS A 304 20.53 -2.32 6.84
N ASP A 305 21.71 -2.69 6.48
CA ASP A 305 22.58 -2.00 5.52
C ASP A 305 22.39 -2.47 4.08
N GLU A 306 21.57 -3.50 3.88
CA GLU A 306 21.19 -4.03 2.58
C GLU A 306 19.72 -3.79 2.29
N TYR A 307 19.40 -3.54 1.02
CA TYR A 307 18.03 -3.45 0.56
C TYR A 307 17.40 -4.85 0.50
N TRP A 308 16.16 -4.96 0.89
CA TRP A 308 15.34 -6.16 0.84
C TRP A 308 14.14 -5.98 -0.07
N LEU A 309 13.44 -7.05 -0.45
CA LEU A 309 12.16 -6.98 -1.13
C LEU A 309 10.99 -6.96 -0.13
N THR A 310 9.81 -6.68 -0.66
CA THR A 310 8.57 -6.51 0.12
C THR A 310 8.21 -7.75 0.94
N ASP A 311 8.44 -8.95 0.42
CA ASP A 311 8.15 -10.22 1.09
C ASP A 311 9.04 -10.47 2.32
N GLU A 312 10.35 -10.20 2.23
CA GLU A 312 11.29 -10.29 3.35
C GLU A 312 11.00 -9.20 4.39
N ALA A 313 10.80 -7.95 3.92
CA ALA A 313 10.48 -6.83 4.80
C ALA A 313 9.20 -7.09 5.62
N LEU A 314 8.13 -7.51 4.95
CA LEU A 314 6.86 -7.78 5.61
C LEU A 314 6.94 -8.98 6.56
N SER A 315 7.68 -10.05 6.18
CA SER A 315 7.98 -11.17 7.07
C SER A 315 8.74 -10.74 8.33
N THR A 316 9.62 -9.74 8.21
CA THR A 316 10.31 -9.14 9.37
C THR A 316 9.36 -8.29 10.20
N TYR A 317 8.53 -7.45 9.57
CA TYR A 317 7.60 -6.57 10.29
C TYR A 317 6.59 -7.34 11.13
N VAL A 318 6.03 -8.44 10.62
CA VAL A 318 5.07 -9.26 11.38
C VAL A 318 5.68 -9.96 12.60
N ARG A 319 7.00 -10.00 12.68
CA ARG A 319 7.75 -10.52 13.84
C ARG A 319 8.20 -9.42 14.80
N SER A 320 7.98 -8.16 14.48
CA SER A 320 8.34 -7.03 15.36
C SER A 320 7.28 -6.79 16.44
N ALA A 321 7.64 -6.05 17.48
CA ALA A 321 6.71 -5.53 18.48
C ALA A 321 5.92 -4.32 17.98
N GLY A 322 6.39 -3.66 16.91
CA GLY A 322 5.77 -2.49 16.29
C GLY A 322 6.74 -1.74 15.39
N LEU A 323 6.19 -0.80 14.61
CA LEU A 323 6.94 0.08 13.72
C LEU A 323 6.76 1.55 14.12
N PHE A 324 7.80 2.35 13.85
CA PHE A 324 7.71 3.80 13.91
C PHE A 324 8.67 4.41 12.89
N GLY A 325 8.40 5.61 12.43
CA GLY A 325 9.27 6.24 11.43
C GLY A 325 8.58 7.34 10.63
N LEU A 326 9.19 7.67 9.50
CA LEU A 326 8.79 8.77 8.61
C LEU A 326 8.22 8.28 7.27
N GLU A 327 8.10 6.97 7.08
CA GLU A 327 7.48 6.37 5.91
C GLU A 327 6.04 5.96 6.17
N MET A 328 5.31 5.70 5.07
CA MET A 328 3.90 5.37 5.14
C MET A 328 3.60 3.92 4.75
N HIS A 329 4.28 3.35 3.76
CA HIS A 329 3.85 2.04 3.24
C HIS A 329 4.26 0.90 4.16
N SER A 330 5.44 0.94 4.79
CA SER A 330 5.83 -0.03 5.80
C SER A 330 4.85 -0.04 6.99
N PRO A 331 4.45 1.12 7.56
CA PRO A 331 3.35 1.21 8.52
C PRO A 331 2.00 0.72 7.99
N ILE A 332 1.63 1.00 6.73
CA ILE A 332 0.40 0.49 6.10
C ILE A 332 0.41 -1.04 6.08
N MET A 333 1.49 -1.64 5.60
CA MET A 333 1.64 -3.10 5.59
C MET A 333 1.62 -3.68 7.00
N ALA A 334 2.25 -3.01 7.98
CA ALA A 334 2.25 -3.43 9.38
C ALA A 334 0.83 -3.45 9.97
N ILE A 335 0.08 -2.35 9.88
CA ILE A 335 -1.31 -2.25 10.35
C ILE A 335 -2.19 -3.29 9.64
N GLY A 336 -2.06 -3.45 8.31
CA GLY A 336 -2.79 -4.46 7.56
C GLY A 336 -2.57 -5.89 8.06
N ASN A 337 -1.39 -6.16 8.61
CA ASN A 337 -1.00 -7.46 9.15
C ASN A 337 -1.02 -7.54 10.70
N GLY A 338 -1.68 -6.61 11.38
CA GLY A 338 -1.92 -6.69 12.82
C GLY A 338 -0.81 -6.11 13.71
N ILE A 339 0.18 -5.45 13.12
CA ILE A 339 1.32 -4.87 13.85
C ILE A 339 1.12 -3.38 14.07
N PRO A 340 1.27 -2.86 15.30
CA PRO A 340 1.09 -1.44 15.60
C PRO A 340 2.16 -0.58 14.92
N ALA A 341 1.75 0.60 14.41
CA ALA A 341 2.67 1.49 13.72
C ALA A 341 2.33 2.97 13.92
N ILE A 342 3.32 3.75 14.39
CA ILE A 342 3.27 5.21 14.54
C ILE A 342 4.00 5.89 13.39
N VAL A 343 3.40 6.93 12.85
CA VAL A 343 3.92 7.68 11.70
C VAL A 343 4.22 9.12 12.06
N GLY A 344 5.45 9.55 11.76
CA GLY A 344 5.82 10.95 11.59
C GLY A 344 5.69 11.33 10.11
N ARG A 345 5.09 12.49 9.83
CA ARG A 345 4.96 13.05 8.49
C ARG A 345 5.43 14.49 8.43
N PHE A 346 5.60 15.01 7.23
CA PHE A 346 5.83 16.41 6.92
C PHE A 346 5.09 16.80 5.62
N ALA A 347 4.95 18.10 5.37
CA ALA A 347 4.12 18.63 4.28
C ALA A 347 4.50 18.08 2.90
N GLU A 348 5.78 17.85 2.64
CA GLU A 348 6.30 17.33 1.37
C GLU A 348 5.80 15.91 1.02
N GLN A 349 5.26 15.17 2.00
CA GLN A 349 4.64 13.85 1.77
C GLN A 349 3.19 13.93 1.28
N THR A 350 2.67 15.13 0.99
CA THR A 350 1.29 15.36 0.54
C THR A 350 0.25 14.94 1.59
N SER A 351 -0.93 14.51 1.17
CA SER A 351 -2.03 14.12 2.07
C SER A 351 -1.99 12.66 2.53
N LYS A 352 -1.10 11.82 1.98
CA LYS A 352 -1.13 10.37 2.25
C LYS A 352 -1.06 10.00 3.74
N GLY A 353 -0.42 10.83 4.59
CA GLY A 353 -0.37 10.63 6.04
C GLY A 353 -1.74 10.66 6.70
N PHE A 354 -2.71 11.39 6.15
CA PHE A 354 -4.05 11.49 6.72
C PHE A 354 -4.87 10.20 6.63
N MET A 355 -4.39 9.17 5.89
CA MET A 355 -4.98 7.84 5.97
C MET A 355 -5.06 7.31 7.41
N TRP A 356 -4.08 7.64 8.28
CA TRP A 356 -4.12 7.25 9.69
C TRP A 356 -5.36 7.77 10.39
N ARG A 357 -5.68 9.05 10.19
CA ARG A 357 -6.92 9.65 10.70
C ARG A 357 -8.16 8.95 10.14
N ASP A 358 -8.16 8.67 8.83
CA ASP A 358 -9.31 8.11 8.13
C ASP A 358 -9.61 6.65 8.54
N ILE A 359 -8.64 5.96 9.16
CA ILE A 359 -8.80 4.61 9.73
C ILE A 359 -8.85 4.60 11.28
N GLY A 360 -8.98 5.79 11.93
CA GLY A 360 -9.14 5.91 13.38
C GLY A 360 -7.85 5.82 14.19
N LEU A 361 -6.70 6.10 13.57
CA LEU A 361 -5.38 6.11 14.21
C LEU A 361 -4.80 7.52 14.36
N ASP A 362 -5.63 8.55 14.60
CA ASP A 362 -5.18 9.94 14.75
C ASP A 362 -4.09 10.11 15.80
N GLU A 363 -4.18 9.39 16.92
CA GLU A 363 -3.22 9.46 17.99
C GLU A 363 -1.83 8.90 17.64
N TRP A 364 -1.73 8.19 16.51
CA TRP A 364 -0.49 7.64 15.95
C TRP A 364 -0.01 8.39 14.70
N LEU A 365 -0.61 9.55 14.40
CA LEU A 365 -0.19 10.45 13.34
C LEU A 365 0.44 11.71 13.91
N PHE A 366 1.71 11.94 13.61
CA PHE A 366 2.48 13.09 14.07
C PHE A 366 2.98 13.93 12.89
N ASP A 367 2.71 15.22 12.90
CA ASP A 367 3.21 16.16 11.89
C ASP A 367 4.47 16.86 12.43
N PHE A 368 5.63 16.55 11.83
CA PHE A 368 6.92 17.08 12.29
C PHE A 368 7.17 18.54 11.88
N ASP A 369 6.27 19.13 11.07
CA ASP A 369 6.24 20.57 10.88
C ASP A 369 5.58 21.30 12.08
N VAL A 370 4.90 20.56 12.96
CA VAL A 370 4.34 21.04 14.22
C VAL A 370 5.26 20.66 15.39
N PRO A 371 5.96 21.62 16.01
CA PRO A 371 6.95 21.31 17.07
C PRO A 371 6.41 20.50 18.24
N GLU A 372 5.14 20.69 18.60
CA GLU A 372 4.49 19.93 19.69
C GLU A 372 4.36 18.45 19.33
N HIS A 373 4.08 18.11 18.08
CA HIS A 373 4.01 16.73 17.63
C HIS A 373 5.37 16.04 17.72
N SER A 374 6.44 16.70 17.26
CA SER A 374 7.81 16.19 17.37
C SER A 374 8.22 15.91 18.82
N ARG A 375 7.87 16.81 19.77
CA ARG A 375 8.17 16.62 21.20
C ARG A 375 7.42 15.45 21.83
N ARG A 376 6.18 15.20 21.40
CA ARG A 376 5.33 14.11 21.95
C ARG A 376 5.60 12.74 21.33
N TYR A 377 6.23 12.72 20.16
CA TYR A 377 6.46 11.51 19.37
C TYR A 377 7.22 10.41 20.12
N PRO A 378 8.38 10.67 20.79
CA PRO A 378 9.14 9.64 21.49
C PRO A 378 8.32 8.91 22.56
N ALA A 379 7.61 9.67 23.41
CA ALA A 379 6.76 9.09 24.45
C ALA A 379 5.58 8.28 23.88
N ALA A 380 5.04 8.68 22.72
CA ALA A 380 3.98 7.95 22.06
C ALA A 380 4.49 6.61 21.51
N VAL A 381 5.71 6.57 20.96
CA VAL A 381 6.37 5.33 20.50
C VAL A 381 6.55 4.35 21.67
N VAL A 382 7.10 4.81 22.79
CA VAL A 382 7.26 3.97 24.00
C VAL A 382 5.91 3.42 24.45
N ARG A 383 4.90 4.28 24.56
CA ARG A 383 3.55 3.86 24.99
C ARG A 383 2.95 2.81 24.03
N MET A 384 3.09 3.00 22.71
CA MET A 384 2.62 2.01 21.73
C MET A 384 3.28 0.65 21.96
N LEU A 385 4.59 0.62 22.25
CA LEU A 385 5.35 -0.61 22.42
C LEU A 385 5.15 -1.29 23.79
N THR A 386 4.80 -0.51 24.84
CA THR A 386 4.63 -1.01 26.21
C THR A 386 3.19 -1.32 26.59
N ASP A 387 2.22 -0.54 26.13
CA ASP A 387 0.78 -0.79 26.33
C ASP A 387 0.24 -1.64 25.17
N ARG A 388 0.64 -2.91 25.18
CA ARG A 388 0.35 -3.86 24.09
C ARG A 388 -1.14 -4.12 23.92
N GLU A 389 -1.89 -4.16 25.02
CA GLU A 389 -3.34 -4.40 24.97
C GLU A 389 -4.08 -3.26 24.27
N ARG A 390 -3.78 -2.02 24.64
CA ARG A 390 -4.33 -0.85 23.98
C ARG A 390 -3.94 -0.79 22.50
N SER A 391 -2.68 -1.01 22.20
CA SER A 391 -2.17 -1.00 20.83
C SER A 391 -2.84 -2.06 19.97
N ALA A 392 -3.04 -3.28 20.47
CA ALA A 392 -3.75 -4.35 19.77
C ALA A 392 -5.23 -3.96 19.49
N LYS A 393 -5.92 -3.33 20.45
CA LYS A 393 -7.31 -2.87 20.28
C LYS A 393 -7.41 -1.78 19.20
N LEU A 394 -6.47 -0.84 19.17
CA LEU A 394 -6.43 0.20 18.14
C LEU A 394 -6.19 -0.38 16.74
N VAL A 395 -5.22 -1.28 16.62
CA VAL A 395 -4.95 -1.98 15.35
C VAL A 395 -6.16 -2.77 14.88
N GLN A 396 -6.79 -3.54 15.77
CA GLN A 396 -8.00 -4.31 15.45
C GLN A 396 -9.16 -3.41 14.97
N SER A 397 -9.37 -2.26 15.62
CA SER A 397 -10.38 -1.30 15.21
C SER A 397 -10.08 -0.72 13.82
N ALA A 398 -8.82 -0.32 13.58
CA ALA A 398 -8.38 0.19 12.29
C ALA A 398 -8.52 -0.86 11.19
N GLN A 399 -8.11 -2.11 11.44
CA GLN A 399 -8.31 -3.22 10.51
C GLN A 399 -9.80 -3.45 10.19
N GLY A 400 -10.69 -3.32 11.17
CA GLY A 400 -12.13 -3.41 10.94
C GLY A 400 -12.64 -2.38 9.94
N LEU A 401 -12.20 -1.12 10.07
CA LEU A 401 -12.52 -0.05 9.12
C LEU A 401 -11.91 -0.30 7.73
N VAL A 402 -10.64 -0.70 7.69
CA VAL A 402 -9.94 -1.02 6.44
C VAL A 402 -10.66 -2.15 5.69
N HIS A 403 -10.94 -3.26 6.36
CA HIS A 403 -11.59 -4.42 5.75
C HIS A 403 -13.01 -4.10 5.24
N ALA A 404 -13.81 -3.34 6.00
CA ALA A 404 -15.14 -2.93 5.57
C ALA A 404 -15.08 -2.09 4.28
N ARG A 405 -14.13 -1.16 4.18
CA ARG A 405 -13.91 -0.33 2.98
C ARG A 405 -13.37 -1.13 1.80
N GLN A 406 -12.46 -2.04 2.04
CA GLN A 406 -11.97 -2.97 1.02
C GLN A 406 -13.09 -3.84 0.45
N GLN A 407 -13.92 -4.41 1.31
CA GLN A 407 -15.07 -5.21 0.91
C GLN A 407 -16.06 -4.42 0.05
N SER A 408 -16.44 -3.19 0.48
CA SER A 408 -17.39 -2.36 -0.26
C SER A 408 -16.84 -1.92 -1.62
N SER A 409 -15.58 -1.53 -1.70
CA SER A 409 -14.93 -1.10 -2.94
C SER A 409 -14.74 -2.25 -3.94
N MET A 410 -14.40 -3.45 -3.47
CA MET A 410 -14.31 -4.63 -4.34
C MET A 410 -15.69 -5.13 -4.79
N ALA A 411 -16.73 -4.99 -3.97
CA ALA A 411 -18.11 -5.26 -4.39
C ALA A 411 -18.56 -4.29 -5.50
N ALA A 412 -18.19 -3.01 -5.40
CA ALA A 412 -18.44 -2.04 -6.46
C ALA A 412 -17.68 -2.41 -7.75
N LEU A 413 -16.39 -2.81 -7.66
CA LEU A 413 -15.64 -3.30 -8.81
C LEU A 413 -16.37 -4.49 -9.47
N ALA A 414 -16.79 -5.49 -8.69
CA ALA A 414 -17.48 -6.67 -9.21
C ALA A 414 -18.78 -6.32 -9.96
N GLN A 415 -19.52 -5.29 -9.49
CA GLN A 415 -20.76 -4.81 -10.13
C GLN A 415 -20.51 -4.04 -11.42
N GLN A 416 -19.33 -3.44 -11.60
CA GLN A 416 -19.00 -2.65 -12.78
C GLN A 416 -18.38 -3.50 -13.92
N ILE A 417 -18.01 -4.75 -13.65
CA ILE A 417 -17.52 -5.65 -14.70
C ILE A 417 -18.70 -6.13 -15.54
N PRO A 418 -18.69 -5.92 -16.86
CA PRO A 418 -19.80 -6.32 -17.73
C PRO A 418 -20.06 -7.82 -17.74
N ASP A 419 -21.34 -8.21 -17.73
CA ASP A 419 -21.73 -9.62 -17.95
C ASP A 419 -21.62 -9.95 -19.45
N ARG A 420 -20.67 -10.82 -19.82
CA ARG A 420 -20.41 -11.23 -21.22
C ARG A 420 -21.58 -11.91 -21.91
N LYS A 421 -22.62 -12.35 -21.17
CA LYS A 421 -23.82 -12.94 -21.79
C LYS A 421 -24.80 -11.89 -22.31
N LYS A 422 -24.57 -10.61 -21.96
CA LYS A 422 -25.45 -9.50 -22.37
C LYS A 422 -24.81 -8.58 -23.41
N ALA A 423 -23.53 -8.79 -23.73
CA ALA A 423 -22.82 -8.13 -24.81
C ALA A 423 -22.76 -9.06 -26.04
#